data_576f20799b7b210fc8b4e80de6d4c0e7
#
_entry.id   576f20799b7b210fc8b4e80de6d4c0e7
#
_cell.length_a   1.000
_cell.length_b   1.000
_cell.length_c   1.000
_cell.angle_alpha   90.00
_cell.angle_beta   90.00
_cell.angle_gamma   90.00
#
_symmetry.space_group_name_H-M   'P 1'
#
loop_
_entity.id
_entity.type
_entity.pdbx_description
1 polymer ?
#
loop_
_entity_poly.entity_id
_entity_poly.type
_entity_poly.pdbx_seq_one_letter_code
_entity_poly.pdbx_strand_id
1 'polypeptide(L)'
;MKDKTQKSFRGIVRILLLVFCYTFGSHAFALALEHEQTVDIYKVTDVPNPRNESSSNWVSNPNQILDESYVWEINNMLSQLEDSLSIEVTVVALPSIGEDIPAEFAHKLFEHWGIGKKADDNGLLILLVLDQRKVTFATGYGLEGVLPDALCFRIQQNEMVPWFRKNDFDRGITEGVRAVTLVLYG
;
A
#
# COMPACT_ATOMS: atom_id res chain seq x y z
N MET A 1 -27.67 -4.78 -40.25
CA MET A 1 -27.21 -6.09 -40.80
C MET A 1 -25.95 -6.63 -40.12
N LYS A 2 -25.36 -5.92 -39.14
CA LYS A 2 -24.12 -6.35 -38.39
C LYS A 2 -24.36 -7.19 -37.14
N ASP A 3 -25.59 -7.24 -36.62
CA ASP A 3 -25.88 -7.91 -35.33
C ASP A 3 -26.10 -9.44 -35.41
N LYS A 4 -26.55 -9.93 -36.57
CA LYS A 4 -26.77 -11.40 -36.76
C LYS A 4 -25.48 -12.20 -36.90
N THR A 5 -24.42 -11.61 -37.45
CA THR A 5 -23.11 -12.27 -37.65
C THR A 5 -22.34 -12.42 -36.34
N GLN A 6 -22.48 -11.47 -35.41
CA GLN A 6 -21.79 -11.51 -34.13
C GLN A 6 -22.40 -12.54 -33.15
N LYS A 7 -23.72 -12.73 -33.21
CA LYS A 7 -24.40 -13.79 -32.42
C LYS A 7 -24.08 -15.20 -32.92
N SER A 8 -23.94 -15.37 -34.25
CA SER A 8 -23.55 -16.66 -34.87
C SER A 8 -22.13 -17.04 -34.50
N PHE A 9 -21.19 -16.09 -34.52
CA PHE A 9 -19.79 -16.36 -34.17
C PHE A 9 -19.59 -16.78 -32.72
N ARG A 10 -20.32 -16.13 -31.78
CA ARG A 10 -20.32 -16.50 -30.35
C ARG A 10 -20.91 -17.89 -30.10
N GLY A 11 -21.90 -18.31 -30.87
CA GLY A 11 -22.48 -19.65 -30.81
C GLY A 11 -21.52 -20.75 -31.28
N ILE A 12 -20.81 -20.53 -32.37
CA ILE A 12 -19.85 -21.49 -32.95
C ILE A 12 -18.65 -21.65 -32.01
N VAL A 13 -18.14 -20.57 -31.41
CA VAL A 13 -17.01 -20.66 -30.46
C VAL A 13 -17.42 -21.42 -29.19
N ARG A 14 -18.66 -21.27 -28.69
CA ARG A 14 -19.17 -22.04 -27.56
C ARG A 14 -19.32 -23.54 -27.87
N ILE A 15 -19.78 -23.87 -29.06
CA ILE A 15 -19.93 -25.28 -29.49
C ILE A 15 -18.55 -25.93 -29.69
N LEU A 16 -17.58 -25.23 -30.28
CA LEU A 16 -16.20 -25.71 -30.42
C LEU A 16 -15.51 -25.93 -29.06
N LEU A 17 -15.75 -25.07 -28.08
CA LEU A 17 -15.24 -25.27 -26.71
C LEU A 17 -15.86 -26.48 -26.04
N LEU A 18 -17.16 -26.72 -26.21
CA LEU A 18 -17.85 -27.90 -25.64
C LEU A 18 -17.39 -29.21 -26.27
N VAL A 19 -17.09 -29.22 -27.60
CA VAL A 19 -16.58 -30.41 -28.32
C VAL A 19 -15.14 -30.71 -27.93
N PHE A 20 -14.33 -29.68 -27.69
CA PHE A 20 -12.94 -29.85 -27.21
C PHE A 20 -12.88 -30.44 -25.78
N CYS A 21 -13.85 -30.08 -24.92
CA CYS A 21 -13.99 -30.68 -23.58
C CYS A 21 -14.33 -32.17 -23.58
N TYR A 22 -15.02 -32.66 -24.60
CA TYR A 22 -15.45 -34.07 -24.66
C TYR A 22 -14.34 -35.03 -25.11
N THR A 23 -13.30 -34.54 -25.76
CA THR A 23 -12.19 -35.33 -26.29
C THR A 23 -10.92 -35.36 -25.45
N PHE A 24 -10.75 -34.40 -24.56
CA PHE A 24 -9.60 -34.32 -23.62
C PHE A 24 -10.14 -34.35 -22.18
N GLY A 25 -10.05 -35.50 -21.57
CA GLY A 25 -10.56 -35.89 -20.27
C GLY A 25 -10.72 -34.79 -19.23
N SER A 26 -11.80 -34.88 -18.49
CA SER A 26 -12.40 -33.95 -17.51
C SER A 26 -11.49 -33.40 -16.38
N HIS A 27 -10.19 -33.66 -16.40
CA HIS A 27 -9.26 -33.22 -15.36
C HIS A 27 -8.48 -31.93 -15.70
N ALA A 28 -8.44 -31.53 -16.97
CA ALA A 28 -7.72 -30.30 -17.38
C ALA A 28 -8.63 -29.04 -17.35
N PHE A 29 -9.94 -29.21 -17.36
CA PHE A 29 -10.89 -28.09 -17.40
C PHE A 29 -11.20 -27.50 -16.02
N ALA A 30 -10.97 -28.24 -14.95
CA ALA A 30 -11.16 -27.76 -13.58
C ALA A 30 -10.06 -26.78 -13.10
N LEU A 31 -8.95 -26.68 -13.83
CA LEU A 31 -7.81 -25.78 -13.48
C LEU A 31 -7.86 -24.42 -14.17
N ALA A 32 -8.81 -24.20 -15.06
CA ALA A 32 -9.04 -22.92 -15.74
C ALA A 32 -10.25 -22.14 -15.17
N LEU A 33 -10.72 -22.48 -13.98
CA LEU A 33 -11.54 -21.56 -13.19
C LEU A 33 -10.62 -20.47 -12.71
N GLU A 34 -10.74 -19.32 -13.37
CA GLU A 34 -10.15 -18.05 -13.04
C GLU A 34 -10.08 -17.93 -11.51
N HIS A 35 -8.86 -17.95 -11.01
CA HIS A 35 -8.58 -17.46 -9.67
C HIS A 35 -8.78 -15.94 -9.78
N GLU A 36 -10.01 -15.50 -9.66
CA GLU A 36 -10.35 -14.10 -9.48
C GLU A 36 -9.67 -13.73 -8.16
N GLN A 37 -8.47 -13.17 -8.25
CA GLN A 37 -7.76 -12.65 -7.09
C GLN A 37 -8.62 -11.49 -6.59
N THR A 38 -9.48 -11.79 -5.62
CA THR A 38 -10.20 -10.75 -4.89
C THR A 38 -9.15 -9.94 -4.15
N VAL A 39 -8.96 -8.69 -4.57
CA VAL A 39 -8.08 -7.76 -3.88
C VAL A 39 -8.75 -7.38 -2.57
N ASP A 40 -8.06 -7.55 -1.45
CA ASP A 40 -8.58 -7.15 -0.15
C ASP A 40 -8.75 -5.63 -0.10
N ILE A 41 -9.96 -5.18 0.23
CA ILE A 41 -10.30 -3.76 0.37
C ILE A 41 -10.36 -3.44 1.87
N TYR A 42 -9.53 -2.51 2.31
CA TYR A 42 -9.44 -2.11 3.70
C TYR A 42 -10.27 -0.87 4.01
N LYS A 43 -10.96 -0.91 5.16
CA LYS A 43 -11.49 0.29 5.84
C LYS A 43 -10.51 0.69 6.94
N VAL A 44 -10.58 1.93 7.39
CA VAL A 44 -9.71 2.47 8.46
C VAL A 44 -9.66 1.55 9.69
N THR A 45 -10.81 1.02 10.11
CA THR A 45 -10.92 0.13 11.29
C THR A 45 -10.34 -1.26 11.09
N ASP A 46 -10.15 -1.69 9.85
CA ASP A 46 -9.73 -3.05 9.51
C ASP A 46 -8.21 -3.14 9.31
N VAL A 47 -7.52 -1.98 9.21
CA VAL A 47 -6.07 -1.95 9.07
C VAL A 47 -5.41 -2.37 10.39
N PRO A 48 -4.57 -3.42 10.40
CA PRO A 48 -3.91 -3.85 11.63
C PRO A 48 -2.87 -2.83 12.07
N ASN A 49 -3.00 -2.35 13.31
CA ASN A 49 -2.01 -1.45 13.89
C ASN A 49 -0.76 -2.26 14.31
N PRO A 50 0.42 -2.02 13.72
CA PRO A 50 1.62 -2.81 13.98
C PRO A 50 2.11 -2.68 15.44
N ARG A 51 1.80 -1.58 16.11
CA ARG A 51 2.17 -1.33 17.52
C ARG A 51 1.41 -2.21 18.50
N ASN A 52 0.29 -2.83 18.10
CA ASN A 52 -0.44 -3.79 18.92
C ASN A 52 0.32 -5.12 19.08
N GLU A 53 1.18 -5.48 18.13
CA GLU A 53 1.98 -6.69 18.18
C GLU A 53 3.30 -6.49 18.93
N SER A 54 3.99 -5.38 18.67
CA SER A 54 5.24 -5.00 19.31
C SER A 54 5.45 -3.50 19.28
N SER A 55 6.02 -2.96 20.36
CA SER A 55 6.38 -1.53 20.43
C SER A 55 7.47 -1.13 19.43
N SER A 56 8.17 -2.06 18.82
CA SER A 56 9.19 -1.82 17.79
C SER A 56 8.68 -2.02 16.35
N ASN A 57 7.39 -2.36 16.17
CA ASN A 57 6.79 -2.50 14.86
C ASN A 57 6.17 -1.20 14.40
N TRP A 58 6.64 -0.69 13.27
CA TRP A 58 6.21 0.57 12.66
C TRP A 58 5.54 0.38 11.29
N VAL A 59 5.59 -0.86 10.76
CA VAL A 59 5.11 -1.18 9.41
C VAL A 59 3.89 -2.07 9.48
N SER A 60 2.74 -1.60 8.96
CA SER A 60 1.56 -2.40 8.68
C SER A 60 1.60 -2.88 7.23
N ASN A 61 1.77 -4.18 7.03
CA ASN A 61 1.94 -4.82 5.72
C ASN A 61 1.13 -6.13 5.65
N PRO A 62 -0.21 -6.08 5.83
CA PRO A 62 -1.04 -7.28 6.02
C PRO A 62 -1.04 -8.23 4.83
N ASN A 63 -0.83 -7.72 3.63
CA ASN A 63 -0.81 -8.52 2.39
C ASN A 63 0.60 -8.76 1.85
N GLN A 64 1.64 -8.55 2.66
CA GLN A 64 3.03 -8.79 2.28
C GLN A 64 3.42 -8.09 0.96
N ILE A 65 2.96 -6.84 0.78
CA ILE A 65 3.30 -6.00 -0.37
C ILE A 65 4.79 -5.65 -0.36
N LEU A 66 5.33 -5.44 0.86
CA LEU A 66 6.74 -5.21 1.10
C LEU A 66 7.40 -6.51 1.58
N ASP A 67 8.59 -6.80 1.09
CA ASP A 67 9.38 -7.94 1.55
C ASP A 67 9.81 -7.78 3.02
N GLU A 68 9.89 -8.89 3.76
CA GLU A 68 10.21 -8.89 5.19
C GLU A 68 11.57 -8.25 5.51
N SER A 69 12.54 -8.37 4.61
CA SER A 69 13.86 -7.75 4.77
C SER A 69 13.79 -6.22 4.76
N TYR A 70 12.95 -5.63 3.91
CA TYR A 70 12.71 -4.19 3.87
C TYR A 70 11.86 -3.73 5.06
N VAL A 71 10.85 -4.50 5.45
CA VAL A 71 10.06 -4.24 6.68
C VAL A 71 10.97 -4.19 7.90
N TRP A 72 11.91 -5.13 8.02
CA TRP A 72 12.90 -5.15 9.09
C TRP A 72 13.81 -3.90 9.07
N GLU A 73 14.32 -3.52 7.90
CA GLU A 73 15.16 -2.31 7.73
C GLU A 73 14.40 -1.06 8.13
N ILE A 74 13.16 -0.90 7.67
CA ILE A 74 12.29 0.24 7.99
C ILE A 74 12.03 0.29 9.50
N ASN A 75 11.64 -0.83 10.12
CA ASN A 75 11.40 -0.90 11.56
C ASN A 75 12.62 -0.46 12.37
N ASN A 76 13.83 -0.87 11.96
CA ASN A 76 15.06 -0.46 12.63
C ASN A 76 15.32 1.05 12.52
N MET A 77 15.15 1.63 11.32
CA MET A 77 15.30 3.08 11.12
C MET A 77 14.31 3.88 11.98
N LEU A 78 13.04 3.44 12.02
CA LEU A 78 11.98 4.14 12.72
C LEU A 78 12.08 3.96 14.25
N SER A 79 12.54 2.80 14.73
CA SER A 79 12.84 2.60 16.15
C SER A 79 13.97 3.53 16.62
N GLN A 80 15.05 3.66 15.84
CA GLN A 80 16.14 4.57 16.15
C GLN A 80 15.68 6.05 16.17
N LEU A 81 14.80 6.42 15.25
CA LEU A 81 14.21 7.76 15.19
C LEU A 81 13.38 8.04 16.44
N GLU A 82 12.50 7.12 16.82
CA GLU A 82 11.66 7.25 18.02
C GLU A 82 12.52 7.32 19.30
N ASP A 83 13.50 6.44 19.43
CA ASP A 83 14.41 6.41 20.58
C ASP A 83 15.22 7.72 20.72
N SER A 84 15.61 8.35 19.59
CA SER A 84 16.47 9.52 19.58
C SER A 84 15.71 10.84 19.68
N LEU A 85 14.59 10.95 18.97
CA LEU A 85 13.84 12.22 18.81
C LEU A 85 12.42 12.16 19.38
N SER A 86 11.97 10.99 19.82
CA SER A 86 10.59 10.73 20.25
C SER A 86 9.53 11.02 19.16
N ILE A 87 9.93 10.98 17.89
CA ILE A 87 9.05 11.17 16.74
C ILE A 87 8.51 9.81 16.30
N GLU A 88 7.21 9.71 16.09
CA GLU A 88 6.54 8.49 15.67
C GLU A 88 6.25 8.52 14.16
N VAL A 89 6.90 7.63 13.40
CA VAL A 89 6.63 7.45 11.97
C VAL A 89 6.11 6.04 11.74
N THR A 90 4.98 5.92 11.07
CA THR A 90 4.37 4.63 10.75
C THR A 90 4.20 4.49 9.24
N VAL A 91 4.49 3.31 8.71
CA VAL A 91 4.30 2.95 7.30
C VAL A 91 3.15 1.98 7.18
N VAL A 92 2.28 2.19 6.19
CA VAL A 92 1.16 1.31 5.86
C VAL A 92 1.18 1.01 4.38
N ALA A 93 1.18 -0.28 4.02
CA ALA A 93 1.10 -0.75 2.64
C ALA A 93 -0.17 -1.60 2.47
N LEU A 94 -1.12 -1.11 1.67
CA LEU A 94 -2.41 -1.76 1.44
C LEU A 94 -2.61 -2.05 -0.05
N PRO A 95 -3.24 -3.20 -0.39
CA PRO A 95 -3.56 -3.53 -1.77
C PRO A 95 -4.63 -2.60 -2.34
N SER A 96 -5.66 -2.27 -1.56
CA SER A 96 -6.78 -1.40 -1.95
C SER A 96 -7.48 -0.79 -0.74
N ILE A 97 -8.01 0.40 -0.93
CA ILE A 97 -8.94 1.09 -0.02
C ILE A 97 -10.30 1.36 -0.72
N GLY A 98 -10.57 0.65 -1.82
CA GLY A 98 -11.73 0.86 -2.65
C GLY A 98 -11.71 2.22 -3.34
N GLU A 99 -12.82 2.95 -3.28
CA GLU A 99 -12.98 4.28 -3.90
C GLU A 99 -12.57 5.44 -2.98
N ASP A 100 -12.08 5.15 -1.77
CA ASP A 100 -11.65 6.18 -0.83
C ASP A 100 -10.46 6.98 -1.37
N ILE A 101 -10.40 8.26 -1.01
CA ILE A 101 -9.29 9.15 -1.37
C ILE A 101 -8.11 8.87 -0.42
N PRO A 102 -6.92 8.50 -0.91
CA PRO A 102 -5.80 8.12 -0.06
C PRO A 102 -5.40 9.14 1.00
N ALA A 103 -5.46 10.44 0.67
CA ALA A 103 -5.13 11.49 1.64
C ALA A 103 -6.14 11.55 2.81
N GLU A 104 -7.44 11.42 2.51
CA GLU A 104 -8.48 11.37 3.55
C GLU A 104 -8.39 10.08 4.38
N PHE A 105 -8.13 8.96 3.73
CA PHE A 105 -7.95 7.68 4.39
C PHE A 105 -6.75 7.71 5.34
N ALA A 106 -5.61 8.24 4.88
CA ALA A 106 -4.41 8.37 5.69
C ALA A 106 -4.64 9.27 6.91
N HIS A 107 -5.33 10.39 6.74
CA HIS A 107 -5.65 11.29 7.85
C HIS A 107 -6.56 10.62 8.89
N LYS A 108 -7.65 9.96 8.44
CA LYS A 108 -8.55 9.21 9.32
C LYS A 108 -7.81 8.07 10.06
N LEU A 109 -6.90 7.38 9.38
CA LEU A 109 -6.11 6.30 9.98
C LEU A 109 -5.10 6.84 11.00
N PHE A 110 -4.44 7.96 10.68
CA PHE A 110 -3.53 8.69 11.57
C PHE A 110 -4.23 9.07 12.88
N GLU A 111 -5.42 9.67 12.78
CA GLU A 111 -6.24 10.03 13.95
C GLU A 111 -6.73 8.79 14.72
N HIS A 112 -7.20 7.75 13.99
CA HIS A 112 -7.72 6.53 14.60
C HIS A 112 -6.66 5.79 15.43
N TRP A 113 -5.41 5.78 14.98
CA TRP A 113 -4.31 5.19 15.74
C TRP A 113 -3.68 6.12 16.76
N GLY A 114 -3.93 7.43 16.65
CA GLY A 114 -3.35 8.45 17.52
C GLY A 114 -1.83 8.52 17.38
N ILE A 115 -1.34 8.53 16.12
CA ILE A 115 0.10 8.55 15.83
C ILE A 115 0.71 9.87 16.27
N GLY A 116 1.84 9.78 16.99
CA GLY A 116 2.49 10.93 17.61
C GLY A 116 2.11 11.10 19.07
N LYS A 117 2.96 11.79 19.81
CA LYS A 117 2.73 12.03 21.25
C LYS A 117 1.75 13.20 21.40
N LYS A 118 0.72 13.01 22.23
CA LYS A 118 -0.38 13.99 22.42
C LYS A 118 0.10 15.40 22.81
N ALA A 119 1.28 15.53 23.43
CA ALA A 119 1.83 16.83 23.83
C ALA A 119 2.53 17.54 22.67
N ASP A 120 3.11 16.79 21.74
CA ASP A 120 4.03 17.30 20.73
C ASP A 120 3.43 17.23 19.31
N ASP A 121 2.38 16.41 19.11
CA ASP A 121 1.73 16.13 17.82
C ASP A 121 2.75 15.82 16.72
N ASN A 122 3.78 15.02 17.08
CA ASN A 122 4.99 14.75 16.33
C ASN A 122 4.93 13.41 15.59
N GLY A 123 3.81 13.10 15.00
CA GLY A 123 3.57 11.88 14.25
C GLY A 123 3.61 12.06 12.73
N LEU A 124 3.94 10.98 12.01
CA LEU A 124 3.84 10.87 10.55
C LEU A 124 3.29 9.50 10.16
N LEU A 125 2.31 9.46 9.28
CA LEU A 125 1.87 8.25 8.59
C LEU A 125 2.24 8.33 7.12
N ILE A 126 2.90 7.28 6.61
CA ILE A 126 3.18 7.07 5.18
C ILE A 126 2.27 5.94 4.70
N LEU A 127 1.30 6.24 3.84
CA LEU A 127 0.36 5.27 3.28
C LEU A 127 0.68 5.00 1.80
N LEU A 128 0.94 3.74 1.46
CA LEU A 128 0.96 3.22 0.09
C LEU A 128 -0.36 2.50 -0.20
N VAL A 129 -1.03 2.89 -1.27
CA VAL A 129 -2.21 2.19 -1.83
C VAL A 129 -1.84 1.66 -3.22
N LEU A 130 -1.75 0.33 -3.33
CA LEU A 130 -1.13 -0.31 -4.48
C LEU A 130 -1.96 -0.20 -5.76
N ASP A 131 -3.27 -0.48 -5.69
CA ASP A 131 -4.19 -0.41 -6.84
C ASP A 131 -4.31 1.00 -7.42
N GLN A 132 -4.29 2.02 -6.56
CA GLN A 132 -4.31 3.42 -6.97
C GLN A 132 -2.91 3.97 -7.32
N ARG A 133 -1.84 3.19 -7.06
CA ARG A 133 -0.43 3.60 -7.24
C ARG A 133 -0.13 4.95 -6.59
N LYS A 134 -0.64 5.13 -5.39
CA LYS A 134 -0.52 6.36 -4.62
C LYS A 134 0.24 6.14 -3.34
N VAL A 135 1.11 7.08 -3.02
CA VAL A 135 1.66 7.26 -1.69
C VAL A 135 1.21 8.63 -1.17
N THR A 136 0.88 8.68 0.10
CA THR A 136 0.48 9.92 0.77
C THR A 136 1.05 9.96 2.18
N PHE A 137 1.31 11.17 2.66
CA PHE A 137 1.78 11.44 4.01
C PHE A 137 0.68 12.16 4.79
N ALA A 138 0.49 11.77 6.04
CA ALA A 138 -0.32 12.51 7.00
C ALA A 138 0.59 12.88 8.18
N THR A 139 0.81 14.18 8.38
CA THR A 139 1.71 14.74 9.41
C THR A 139 0.91 15.36 10.55
N GLY A 140 1.37 15.15 11.78
CA GLY A 140 0.91 15.91 12.92
C GLY A 140 1.45 17.35 12.88
N TYR A 141 0.74 18.25 13.54
CA TYR A 141 1.05 19.69 13.54
C TYR A 141 2.48 20.01 14.04
N GLY A 142 2.98 19.21 15.00
CA GLY A 142 4.33 19.36 15.53
C GLY A 142 5.46 19.13 14.52
N LEU A 143 5.17 18.44 13.40
CA LEU A 143 6.17 18.22 12.35
C LEU A 143 6.09 19.22 11.20
N GLU A 144 5.06 20.06 11.10
CA GLU A 144 4.88 20.97 9.96
C GLU A 144 6.04 21.96 9.78
N GLY A 145 6.70 22.33 10.87
CA GLY A 145 7.86 23.25 10.84
C GLY A 145 9.11 22.62 10.20
N VAL A 146 9.29 21.29 10.34
CA VAL A 146 10.47 20.57 9.85
C VAL A 146 10.13 19.79 8.57
N LEU A 147 8.92 19.25 8.50
CA LEU A 147 8.43 18.43 7.39
C LEU A 147 7.13 19.00 6.80
N PRO A 148 7.15 20.21 6.22
CA PRO A 148 5.97 20.81 5.60
C PRO A 148 5.53 20.05 4.35
N ASP A 149 4.26 20.18 3.95
CA ASP A 149 3.65 19.48 2.81
C ASP A 149 4.47 19.57 1.53
N ALA A 150 5.05 20.73 1.25
CA ALA A 150 5.89 20.91 0.05
C ALA A 150 7.14 20.02 0.09
N LEU A 151 7.71 19.77 1.27
CA LEU A 151 8.85 18.87 1.43
C LEU A 151 8.41 17.42 1.36
N CYS A 152 7.29 17.06 1.99
CA CYS A 152 6.66 15.74 1.86
C CYS A 152 6.42 15.40 0.38
N PHE A 153 5.84 16.31 -0.38
CA PHE A 153 5.62 16.13 -1.81
C PHE A 153 6.95 15.94 -2.58
N ARG A 154 7.99 16.73 -2.28
CA ARG A 154 9.31 16.55 -2.93
C ARG A 154 9.92 15.19 -2.64
N ILE A 155 9.85 14.72 -1.39
CA ILE A 155 10.34 13.37 -1.02
C ILE A 155 9.57 12.31 -1.82
N GLN A 156 8.25 12.39 -1.87
CA GLN A 156 7.45 11.45 -2.67
C GLN A 156 7.89 11.44 -4.14
N GLN A 157 8.04 12.61 -4.77
CA GLN A 157 8.35 12.70 -6.20
C GLN A 157 9.77 12.28 -6.54
N ASN A 158 10.75 12.61 -5.69
CA ASN A 158 12.16 12.39 -6.00
C ASN A 158 12.68 11.04 -5.50
N GLU A 159 12.23 10.60 -4.32
CA GLU A 159 12.79 9.43 -3.66
C GLU A 159 11.91 8.17 -3.81
N MET A 160 10.58 8.33 -3.98
CA MET A 160 9.65 7.19 -4.00
C MET A 160 9.13 6.87 -5.41
N VAL A 161 8.55 7.86 -6.10
CA VAL A 161 7.91 7.69 -7.40
C VAL A 161 8.80 7.07 -8.48
N PRO A 162 10.12 7.38 -8.58
CA PRO A 162 10.99 6.75 -9.57
C PRO A 162 11.09 5.22 -9.44
N TRP A 163 10.98 4.70 -8.21
CA TRP A 163 10.97 3.26 -7.92
C TRP A 163 9.60 2.65 -8.19
N PHE A 164 8.51 3.32 -7.79
CA PHE A 164 7.14 2.86 -8.06
C PHE A 164 6.85 2.73 -9.56
N ARG A 165 7.44 3.60 -10.39
CA ARG A 165 7.37 3.47 -11.86
C ARG A 165 8.03 2.20 -12.40
N LYS A 166 8.99 1.62 -11.64
CA LYS A 166 9.63 0.35 -11.92
C LYS A 166 8.97 -0.84 -11.24
N ASN A 167 7.84 -0.63 -10.56
CA ASN A 167 7.14 -1.57 -9.67
C ASN A 167 8.01 -2.04 -8.48
N ASP A 168 9.03 -1.31 -8.11
CA ASP A 168 9.90 -1.55 -6.95
C ASP A 168 9.36 -0.76 -5.75
N PHE A 169 8.30 -1.30 -5.12
CA PHE A 169 7.64 -0.64 -4.00
C PHE A 169 8.47 -0.71 -2.74
N ASP A 170 9.18 -1.81 -2.51
CA ASP A 170 10.10 -2.00 -1.40
C ASP A 170 11.10 -0.86 -1.31
N ARG A 171 11.84 -0.68 -2.39
CA ARG A 171 12.85 0.35 -2.47
C ARG A 171 12.26 1.75 -2.40
N GLY A 172 11.14 1.97 -3.07
CA GLY A 172 10.47 3.27 -3.05
C GLY A 172 10.04 3.69 -1.64
N ILE A 173 9.48 2.80 -0.86
CA ILE A 173 9.11 3.07 0.53
C ILE A 173 10.36 3.26 1.39
N THR A 174 11.36 2.40 1.26
CA THR A 174 12.58 2.48 2.06
C THR A 174 13.34 3.78 1.82
N GLU A 175 13.52 4.22 0.57
CA GLU A 175 14.20 5.49 0.26
C GLU A 175 13.37 6.69 0.72
N GLY A 176 12.04 6.63 0.64
CA GLY A 176 11.17 7.66 1.20
C GLY A 176 11.30 7.78 2.72
N VAL A 177 11.30 6.66 3.44
CA VAL A 177 11.52 6.62 4.90
C VAL A 177 12.90 7.15 5.25
N ARG A 178 13.94 6.75 4.51
CA ARG A 178 15.32 7.25 4.71
C ARG A 178 15.41 8.77 4.53
N ALA A 179 14.78 9.31 3.48
CA ALA A 179 14.76 10.75 3.23
C ALA A 179 14.02 11.52 4.33
N VAL A 180 12.88 11.01 4.79
CA VAL A 180 12.16 11.55 5.94
C VAL A 180 13.03 11.55 7.19
N THR A 181 13.66 10.43 7.50
CA THR A 181 14.53 10.28 8.67
C THR A 181 15.68 11.27 8.65
N LEU A 182 16.33 11.44 7.49
CA LEU A 182 17.42 12.42 7.32
C LEU A 182 16.94 13.86 7.59
N VAL A 183 15.76 14.23 7.11
CA VAL A 183 15.19 15.57 7.37
C VAL A 183 14.88 15.77 8.85
N LEU A 184 14.39 14.74 9.53
CA LEU A 184 14.02 14.83 10.95
C LEU A 184 15.25 14.88 11.88
N TYR A 185 16.38 14.30 11.47
CA TYR A 185 17.66 14.42 12.21
C TYR A 185 18.37 15.76 11.99
N GLY A 186 18.09 16.52 10.91
CA GLY A 186 18.66 17.85 10.57
C GLY A 186 19.89 17.77 9.69
#